data_bc79a8a49f26b19a5da5aa4eaab53b7e
#
_entry.id   bc79a8a49f26b19a5da5aa4eaab53b7e
#
_cell.length_a   1.000
_cell.length_b   1.000
_cell.length_c   1.000
_cell.angle_alpha   90.00
_cell.angle_beta   90.00
_cell.angle_gamma   90.00
#
_symmetry.space_group_name_H-M   'P 1'
#
loop_
_entity.id
_entity.type
_entity.pdbx_description
1 polymer ?
#
loop_
_entity_poly.entity_id
_entity_poly.type
_entity_poly.pdbx_seq_one_letter_code
_entity_poly.pdbx_strand_id
1 'polypeptide(L)'
;MYLILTHCFPSRTGGIESLVSNLSLGLAEKNRVVVFADRHHLFYDAIFDNANKKKIIVRRTGGIKFFRRRKKSKEIKFFVDSSKVELVIADTWKSLELTIDFINKKNVPVVCLAHGNELLPNSSNKLERIRKTLNKVNLIIANSKYTINLLNKLNLDQNNFKYVYPGALDLRKYKSDNFIDIFGKPILLTLARLEKRKGHSEILKVVKKLKLEFNNIQYIIAGDGPEKSYLKSLVKKYELESNVFFVGMINEFQK
;
A
#
# COMPACT_ATOMS: atom_id res chain seq x y z
N MET A 1 -11.88 9.33 19.70
CA MET A 1 -10.73 9.58 18.78
C MET A 1 -10.27 8.26 18.19
N TYR A 2 -9.95 8.24 16.91
CA TYR A 2 -9.49 7.04 16.20
C TYR A 2 -7.97 7.04 16.03
N LEU A 3 -7.37 5.88 16.21
CA LEU A 3 -5.94 5.67 16.11
C LEU A 3 -5.62 4.77 14.92
N ILE A 4 -4.76 5.23 14.02
CA ILE A 4 -4.34 4.46 12.85
C ILE A 4 -2.90 4.02 13.02
N LEU A 5 -2.64 2.72 12.90
CA LEU A 5 -1.32 2.12 13.01
C LEU A 5 -0.86 1.63 11.64
N THR A 6 0.26 2.16 11.14
CA THR A 6 0.75 1.80 9.82
C THR A 6 2.28 1.74 9.73
N HIS A 7 2.78 0.90 8.83
CA HIS A 7 4.17 0.93 8.37
C HIS A 7 4.30 1.68 7.04
N CYS A 8 3.19 1.87 6.33
CA CYS A 8 3.13 2.36 4.96
C CYS A 8 2.26 3.62 4.91
N PHE A 9 2.90 4.80 4.91
CA PHE A 9 2.20 6.08 4.85
C PHE A 9 2.93 7.04 3.90
N PRO A 10 2.26 8.01 3.26
CA PRO A 10 2.97 9.04 2.49
C PRO A 10 4.01 9.77 3.37
N SER A 11 5.18 10.17 2.89
CA SER A 11 5.65 10.36 1.49
C SER A 11 5.97 9.11 0.67
N ARG A 12 5.96 7.93 1.26
CA ARG A 12 6.14 6.71 0.48
C ARG A 12 4.97 6.54 -0.49
N THR A 13 5.26 6.11 -1.72
CA THR A 13 4.25 5.87 -2.77
C THR A 13 3.89 4.39 -2.86
N GLY A 14 2.61 4.09 -2.99
CA GLY A 14 2.08 2.72 -3.14
C GLY A 14 0.59 2.64 -2.84
N GLY A 15 -0.03 1.52 -3.20
CA GLY A 15 -1.47 1.32 -3.03
C GLY A 15 -1.93 1.30 -1.57
N ILE A 16 -1.14 0.72 -0.65
CA ILE A 16 -1.45 0.69 0.78
C ILE A 16 -1.32 2.09 1.37
N GLU A 17 -0.27 2.81 0.98
CA GLU A 17 -0.02 4.19 1.42
C GLU A 17 -1.18 5.11 1.05
N SER A 18 -1.63 5.05 -0.20
CA SER A 18 -2.79 5.83 -0.69
C SER A 18 -4.07 5.40 0.02
N LEU A 19 -4.31 4.10 0.18
CA LEU A 19 -5.49 3.58 0.87
C LEU A 19 -5.55 4.09 2.31
N VAL A 20 -4.46 3.94 3.08
CA VAL A 20 -4.43 4.29 4.50
C VAL A 20 -4.52 5.80 4.70
N SER A 21 -3.88 6.61 3.83
CA SER A 21 -3.99 8.07 3.92
C SER A 21 -5.40 8.55 3.58
N ASN A 22 -6.02 8.04 2.53
CA ASN A 22 -7.40 8.41 2.16
C ASN A 22 -8.39 7.98 3.23
N LEU A 23 -8.23 6.78 3.81
CA LEU A 23 -9.02 6.33 4.95
C LEU A 23 -8.85 7.26 6.15
N SER A 24 -7.62 7.65 6.47
CA SER A 24 -7.32 8.56 7.58
C SER A 24 -8.00 9.92 7.39
N LEU A 25 -7.91 10.47 6.18
CA LEU A 25 -8.50 11.77 5.83
C LEU A 25 -10.04 11.71 5.82
N GLY A 26 -10.63 10.65 5.28
CA GLY A 26 -12.09 10.47 5.28
C GLY A 26 -12.65 10.29 6.69
N LEU A 27 -11.97 9.52 7.55
CA LEU A 27 -12.37 9.39 8.96
C LEU A 27 -12.24 10.70 9.74
N ALA A 28 -11.29 11.54 9.34
CA ALA A 28 -11.05 12.83 9.98
C ALA A 28 -12.14 13.88 9.73
N GLU A 29 -13.02 13.64 8.76
CA GLU A 29 -14.19 14.52 8.53
C GLU A 29 -15.17 14.50 9.72
N LYS A 30 -15.24 13.40 10.46
CA LYS A 30 -16.18 13.21 11.57
C LYS A 30 -15.52 12.90 12.90
N ASN A 31 -14.23 12.59 12.92
CA ASN A 31 -13.54 12.12 14.11
C ASN A 31 -12.14 12.72 14.20
N ARG A 32 -11.63 12.89 15.41
CA ARG A 32 -10.21 13.17 15.60
C ARG A 32 -9.39 11.93 15.27
N VAL A 33 -8.45 12.04 14.33
CA VAL A 33 -7.62 10.94 13.85
C VAL A 33 -6.14 11.20 14.17
N VAL A 34 -5.49 10.20 14.77
CA VAL A 34 -4.06 10.18 15.03
C VAL A 34 -3.45 8.99 14.31
N VAL A 35 -2.39 9.23 13.52
CA VAL A 35 -1.71 8.20 12.73
C VAL A 35 -0.31 7.96 13.29
N PHE A 36 0.01 6.73 13.69
CA PHE A 36 1.37 6.30 14.00
C PHE A 36 1.97 5.59 12.79
N ALA A 37 2.92 6.27 12.14
CA ALA A 37 3.55 5.82 10.91
C ALA A 37 5.06 5.61 11.06
N ASP A 38 5.64 4.80 10.18
CA ASP A 38 7.09 4.76 10.02
C ASP A 38 7.54 6.02 9.27
N ARG A 39 8.70 6.58 9.67
CA ARG A 39 9.36 7.65 8.91
C ARG A 39 9.99 7.03 7.67
N HIS A 40 9.72 7.63 6.53
CA HIS A 40 10.30 7.23 5.25
C HIS A 40 11.36 8.22 4.77
N HIS A 41 11.03 9.52 4.74
CA HIS A 41 11.94 10.58 4.33
C HIS A 41 11.66 11.85 5.12
N LEU A 42 12.68 12.44 5.76
CA LEU A 42 12.50 13.60 6.64
C LEU A 42 11.74 14.76 6.00
N PHE A 43 12.19 15.18 4.83
CA PHE A 43 11.65 16.34 4.12
C PHE A 43 10.26 16.06 3.52
N TYR A 44 10.12 15.01 2.73
CA TYR A 44 8.84 14.71 2.05
C TYR A 44 7.76 14.26 3.03
N ASP A 45 8.12 13.58 4.12
CA ASP A 45 7.19 13.28 5.20
C ASP A 45 6.64 14.56 5.83
N ALA A 46 7.51 15.54 6.12
CA ALA A 46 7.12 16.83 6.69
C ALA A 46 6.20 17.63 5.74
N ILE A 47 6.43 17.60 4.44
CA ILE A 47 5.55 18.24 3.45
C ILE A 47 4.14 17.67 3.54
N PHE A 48 4.00 16.34 3.51
CA PHE A 48 2.71 15.68 3.61
C PHE A 48 2.01 15.98 4.94
N ASP A 49 2.75 15.86 6.05
CA ASP A 49 2.21 16.06 7.39
C ASP A 49 1.74 17.50 7.60
N ASN A 50 2.51 18.50 7.13
CA ASN A 50 2.14 19.91 7.19
C ASN A 50 0.91 20.25 6.32
N ALA A 51 0.83 19.68 5.13
CA ALA A 51 -0.32 19.88 4.25
C ALA A 51 -1.63 19.35 4.86
N ASN A 52 -1.56 18.33 5.71
CA ASN A 52 -2.72 17.67 6.31
C ASN A 52 -2.91 17.92 7.82
N LYS A 53 -2.06 18.74 8.46
CA LYS A 53 -2.05 18.95 9.93
C LYS A 53 -3.37 19.47 10.53
N LYS A 54 -4.21 20.13 9.72
CA LYS A 54 -5.55 20.59 10.14
C LYS A 54 -6.57 19.46 10.21
N LYS A 55 -6.32 18.34 9.50
CA LYS A 55 -7.23 17.19 9.41
C LYS A 55 -6.78 16.03 10.29
N ILE A 56 -5.51 15.66 10.24
CA ILE A 56 -4.95 14.50 10.95
C ILE A 56 -3.68 14.86 11.70
N ILE A 57 -3.43 14.16 12.80
CA ILE A 57 -2.16 14.25 13.54
C ILE A 57 -1.30 13.06 13.17
N VAL A 58 -0.14 13.28 12.53
CA VAL A 58 0.78 12.20 12.16
C VAL A 58 1.98 12.17 13.10
N ARG A 59 2.22 11.01 13.71
CA ARG A 59 3.38 10.74 14.55
C ARG A 59 4.29 9.73 13.85
N ARG A 60 5.50 10.17 13.49
CA ARG A 60 6.43 9.34 12.72
C ARG A 60 7.60 8.86 13.57
N THR A 61 7.81 7.55 13.54
CA THR A 61 8.95 6.91 14.21
C THR A 61 10.02 6.53 13.18
N GLY A 62 11.23 7.05 13.35
CA GLY A 62 12.38 6.77 12.50
C GLY A 62 13.34 5.74 13.11
N GLY A 63 14.46 5.46 12.40
CA GLY A 63 15.52 4.58 12.85
C GLY A 63 15.50 3.19 12.20
N ILE A 64 16.45 2.34 12.61
CA ILE A 64 16.61 0.97 12.11
C ILE A 64 15.37 0.15 12.44
N LYS A 65 14.90 -0.66 11.49
CA LYS A 65 13.61 -1.39 11.51
C LYS A 65 13.29 -2.07 12.84
N PHE A 66 14.24 -2.79 13.42
CA PHE A 66 14.03 -3.53 14.67
C PHE A 66 13.76 -2.60 15.86
N PHE A 67 14.60 -1.59 16.06
CA PHE A 67 14.46 -0.61 17.14
C PHE A 67 13.27 0.31 16.91
N ARG A 68 13.03 0.73 15.66
CA ARG A 68 11.88 1.54 15.26
C ARG A 68 10.57 0.88 15.65
N ARG A 69 10.39 -0.42 15.39
CA ARG A 69 9.17 -1.14 15.75
C ARG A 69 8.92 -1.14 17.26
N ARG A 70 9.96 -1.39 18.06
CA ARG A 70 9.86 -1.36 19.51
C ARG A 70 9.59 0.03 20.05
N LYS A 71 10.28 1.06 19.53
CA LYS A 71 10.06 2.46 19.89
C LYS A 71 8.62 2.87 19.59
N LYS A 72 8.15 2.64 18.35
CA LYS A 72 6.76 2.94 17.95
C LYS A 72 5.74 2.22 18.83
N SER A 73 5.97 0.95 19.16
CA SER A 73 5.11 0.21 20.08
C SER A 73 5.02 0.86 21.48
N LYS A 74 6.14 1.33 22.03
CA LYS A 74 6.14 2.06 23.32
C LYS A 74 5.36 3.36 23.23
N GLU A 75 5.57 4.13 22.18
CA GLU A 75 4.85 5.40 21.92
C GLU A 75 3.33 5.17 21.79
N ILE A 76 2.92 4.11 21.06
CA ILE A 76 1.51 3.73 20.92
C ILE A 76 0.90 3.34 22.27
N LYS A 77 1.56 2.49 23.05
CA LYS A 77 1.07 2.05 24.37
C LYS A 77 0.90 3.24 25.31
N PHE A 78 1.89 4.12 25.38
CA PHE A 78 1.80 5.35 26.17
C PHE A 78 0.62 6.23 25.72
N PHE A 79 0.43 6.38 24.40
CA PHE A 79 -0.66 7.18 23.86
C PHE A 79 -2.04 6.59 24.15
N VAL A 80 -2.21 5.28 24.03
CA VAL A 80 -3.46 4.58 24.35
C VAL A 80 -3.76 4.68 25.86
N ASP A 81 -2.73 4.67 26.68
CA ASP A 81 -2.88 4.81 28.14
C ASP A 81 -3.29 6.23 28.57
N SER A 82 -2.72 7.22 27.92
CA SER A 82 -2.90 8.66 28.27
C SER A 82 -4.03 9.37 27.53
N SER A 83 -4.74 8.68 26.61
CA SER A 83 -5.74 9.31 25.75
C SER A 83 -6.99 8.45 25.59
N LYS A 84 -8.17 9.08 25.43
CA LYS A 84 -9.42 8.37 25.15
C LYS A 84 -9.46 7.90 23.69
N VAL A 85 -8.92 6.70 23.43
CA VAL A 85 -8.98 6.03 22.13
C VAL A 85 -10.26 5.18 22.06
N GLU A 86 -11.07 5.37 21.02
CA GLU A 86 -12.34 4.67 20.82
C GLU A 86 -12.23 3.53 19.82
N LEU A 87 -11.25 3.62 18.90
CA LEU A 87 -11.02 2.62 17.86
C LEU A 87 -9.57 2.64 17.42
N VAL A 88 -8.99 1.48 17.25
CA VAL A 88 -7.68 1.28 16.59
C VAL A 88 -7.89 0.61 15.24
N ILE A 89 -7.34 1.20 14.18
CA ILE A 89 -7.32 0.63 12.84
C ILE A 89 -5.87 0.40 12.43
N ALA A 90 -5.53 -0.80 12.02
CA ALA A 90 -4.18 -1.13 11.56
C ALA A 90 -4.18 -1.49 10.07
N ASP A 91 -3.16 -1.02 9.37
CA ASP A 91 -2.98 -1.33 7.95
C ASP A 91 -2.69 -2.81 7.69
N THR A 92 -2.05 -3.48 8.64
CA THR A 92 -1.71 -4.92 8.57
C THR A 92 -1.53 -5.51 9.98
N TRP A 93 -1.57 -6.83 10.08
CA TRP A 93 -1.28 -7.53 11.34
C TRP A 93 0.08 -7.15 11.94
N LYS A 94 1.08 -6.82 11.11
CA LYS A 94 2.42 -6.43 11.57
C LYS A 94 2.42 -5.13 12.37
N SER A 95 1.50 -4.22 12.08
CA SER A 95 1.36 -2.96 12.80
C SER A 95 0.77 -3.15 14.19
N LEU A 96 0.06 -4.27 14.42
CA LEU A 96 -0.57 -4.63 15.69
C LEU A 96 0.31 -5.52 16.56
N GLU A 97 1.15 -6.36 15.98
CA GLU A 97 1.81 -7.49 16.63
C GLU A 97 2.43 -7.18 18.01
N LEU A 98 3.00 -6.00 18.19
CA LEU A 98 3.65 -5.62 19.45
C LEU A 98 2.73 -4.83 20.41
N THR A 99 1.50 -4.54 20.02
CA THR A 99 0.60 -3.63 20.75
C THR A 99 -0.76 -4.23 21.04
N ILE A 100 -1.19 -5.25 20.30
CA ILE A 100 -2.55 -5.80 20.35
C ILE A 100 -2.94 -6.24 21.77
N ASP A 101 -2.06 -6.94 22.49
CA ASP A 101 -2.35 -7.40 23.85
C ASP A 101 -2.57 -6.25 24.83
N PHE A 102 -1.82 -5.16 24.66
CA PHE A 102 -1.98 -3.97 25.50
C PHE A 102 -3.28 -3.22 25.15
N ILE A 103 -3.59 -3.07 23.86
CA ILE A 103 -4.79 -2.39 23.38
C ILE A 103 -6.04 -3.13 23.89
N ASN A 104 -6.05 -4.47 23.80
CA ASN A 104 -7.17 -5.28 24.29
C ASN A 104 -7.35 -5.19 25.80
N LYS A 105 -6.27 -5.11 26.60
CA LYS A 105 -6.35 -4.87 28.06
C LYS A 105 -6.99 -3.52 28.41
N LYS A 106 -6.99 -2.56 27.48
CA LYS A 106 -7.66 -1.26 27.62
C LYS A 106 -9.09 -1.27 27.06
N ASN A 107 -9.59 -2.43 26.64
CA ASN A 107 -10.92 -2.61 26.04
C ASN A 107 -11.18 -1.71 24.82
N VAL A 108 -10.12 -1.38 24.05
CA VAL A 108 -10.26 -0.59 22.83
C VAL A 108 -10.47 -1.54 21.66
N PRO A 109 -11.56 -1.40 20.89
CA PRO A 109 -11.81 -2.23 19.71
C PRO A 109 -10.76 -2.03 18.63
N VAL A 110 -10.41 -3.12 17.94
CA VAL A 110 -9.35 -3.15 16.93
C VAL A 110 -9.88 -3.68 15.60
N VAL A 111 -9.66 -2.91 14.54
CA VAL A 111 -9.87 -3.33 13.15
C VAL A 111 -8.51 -3.51 12.46
N CYS A 112 -8.33 -4.61 11.76
CA CYS A 112 -7.13 -4.88 10.96
C CYS A 112 -7.48 -4.95 9.48
N LEU A 113 -6.79 -4.17 8.66
CA LEU A 113 -6.91 -4.31 7.21
C LEU A 113 -6.03 -5.48 6.74
N ALA A 114 -6.49 -6.19 5.70
CA ALA A 114 -5.78 -7.28 5.07
C ALA A 114 -5.71 -7.07 3.55
N HIS A 115 -4.48 -7.16 2.99
CA HIS A 115 -4.21 -6.84 1.59
C HIS A 115 -3.80 -8.05 0.76
N GLY A 116 -3.48 -9.18 1.41
CA GLY A 116 -3.17 -10.46 0.78
C GLY A 116 -1.73 -10.91 0.99
N ASN A 117 -0.73 -10.28 0.37
CA ASN A 117 0.67 -10.74 0.41
C ASN A 117 1.26 -10.88 1.82
N GLU A 118 0.88 -10.02 2.76
CA GLU A 118 1.35 -10.07 4.14
C GLU A 118 0.80 -11.29 4.91
N LEU A 119 -0.31 -11.86 4.44
CA LEU A 119 -0.93 -13.07 4.99
C LEU A 119 -0.25 -14.35 4.52
N LEU A 120 0.59 -14.30 3.48
CA LEU A 120 1.30 -15.48 2.97
C LEU A 120 2.49 -15.81 3.89
N PRO A 121 2.43 -16.92 4.65
CA PRO A 121 3.56 -17.33 5.48
C PRO A 121 4.65 -17.94 4.60
N ASN A 122 5.90 -17.61 4.92
CA ASN A 122 7.08 -18.26 4.35
C ASN A 122 7.81 -19.15 5.38
N SER A 123 7.22 -19.30 6.57
CA SER A 123 7.69 -20.15 7.64
C SER A 123 6.56 -20.41 8.65
N SER A 124 6.66 -21.52 9.40
CA SER A 124 5.72 -21.86 10.50
C SER A 124 5.69 -20.77 11.57
N ASN A 125 6.83 -20.21 11.92
CA ASN A 125 6.92 -19.12 12.91
C ASN A 125 6.14 -17.86 12.42
N LYS A 126 6.23 -17.51 11.14
CA LYS A 126 5.44 -16.40 10.62
C LYS A 126 3.94 -16.68 10.64
N LEU A 127 3.54 -17.91 10.32
CA LEU A 127 2.14 -18.33 10.36
C LEU A 127 1.58 -18.20 11.78
N GLU A 128 2.31 -18.69 12.76
CA GLU A 128 1.92 -18.60 14.18
C GLU A 128 1.77 -17.14 14.64
N ARG A 129 2.70 -16.27 14.29
CA ARG A 129 2.63 -14.84 14.61
C ARG A 129 1.42 -14.15 13.96
N ILE A 130 1.08 -14.50 12.71
CA ILE A 130 -0.12 -14.00 12.03
C ILE A 130 -1.36 -14.43 12.81
N ARG A 131 -1.50 -15.73 13.10
CA ARG A 131 -2.64 -16.28 13.86
C ARG A 131 -2.77 -15.64 15.23
N LYS A 132 -1.69 -15.63 16.02
CA LYS A 132 -1.66 -15.04 17.36
C LYS A 132 -2.09 -13.57 17.38
N THR A 133 -1.76 -12.82 16.32
CA THR A 133 -2.16 -11.42 16.24
C THR A 133 -3.60 -11.26 15.77
N LEU A 134 -3.99 -11.97 14.70
CA LEU A 134 -5.30 -11.79 14.08
C LEU A 134 -6.43 -12.38 14.93
N ASN A 135 -6.19 -13.44 15.70
CA ASN A 135 -7.20 -13.98 16.63
C ASN A 135 -7.60 -13.02 17.77
N LYS A 136 -6.84 -11.94 17.96
CA LYS A 136 -7.10 -10.93 18.98
C LYS A 136 -7.76 -9.66 18.44
N VAL A 137 -8.07 -9.63 17.15
CA VAL A 137 -8.65 -8.48 16.45
C VAL A 137 -10.17 -8.61 16.44
N ASN A 138 -10.90 -7.54 16.69
CA ASN A 138 -12.38 -7.56 16.69
C ASN A 138 -12.96 -7.72 15.29
N LEU A 139 -12.32 -7.14 14.27
CA LEU A 139 -12.76 -7.22 12.88
C LEU A 139 -11.57 -7.17 11.93
N ILE A 140 -11.55 -8.06 10.94
CA ILE A 140 -10.60 -8.03 9.84
C ILE A 140 -11.33 -7.60 8.57
N ILE A 141 -10.82 -6.57 7.90
CA ILE A 141 -11.36 -6.09 6.62
C ILE A 141 -10.39 -6.46 5.50
N ALA A 142 -10.81 -7.40 4.67
CA ALA A 142 -10.07 -7.82 3.48
C ALA A 142 -10.39 -6.92 2.29
N ASN A 143 -9.39 -6.59 1.48
CA ASN A 143 -9.55 -5.75 0.30
C ASN A 143 -10.11 -6.48 -0.93
N SER A 144 -10.30 -7.78 -0.88
CA SER A 144 -10.81 -8.60 -1.99
C SER A 144 -11.30 -9.98 -1.52
N LYS A 145 -12.09 -10.64 -2.36
CA LYS A 145 -12.49 -12.05 -2.15
C LYS A 145 -11.29 -12.98 -2.10
N TYR A 146 -10.24 -12.70 -2.89
CA TYR A 146 -8.99 -13.46 -2.83
C TYR A 146 -8.36 -13.39 -1.44
N THR A 147 -8.33 -12.21 -0.83
CA THR A 147 -7.79 -12.02 0.52
C THR A 147 -8.63 -12.74 1.58
N ILE A 148 -9.97 -12.80 1.42
CA ILE A 148 -10.84 -13.65 2.25
C ILE A 148 -10.43 -15.13 2.16
N ASN A 149 -10.20 -15.63 0.95
CA ASN A 149 -9.76 -17.02 0.76
C ASN A 149 -8.40 -17.30 1.44
N LEU A 150 -7.52 -16.31 1.50
CA LEU A 150 -6.26 -16.43 2.26
C LEU A 150 -6.51 -16.46 3.77
N LEU A 151 -7.41 -15.62 4.29
CA LEU A 151 -7.79 -15.63 5.72
C LEU A 151 -8.40 -16.97 6.14
N ASN A 152 -9.28 -17.56 5.32
CA ASN A 152 -9.86 -18.88 5.56
C ASN A 152 -8.79 -19.98 5.70
N LYS A 153 -7.71 -19.89 4.91
CA LYS A 153 -6.58 -20.85 4.99
C LYS A 153 -5.71 -20.67 6.24
N LEU A 154 -5.85 -19.58 6.95
CA LEU A 154 -5.09 -19.35 8.18
C LEU A 154 -5.64 -20.12 9.38
N ASN A 155 -6.85 -20.71 9.31
CA ASN A 155 -7.52 -21.39 10.41
C ASN A 155 -7.49 -20.53 11.69
N LEU A 156 -8.10 -19.35 11.59
CA LEU A 156 -8.28 -18.46 12.73
C LEU A 156 -9.40 -18.98 13.63
N ASP A 157 -9.30 -18.76 14.94
CA ASP A 157 -10.30 -19.19 15.93
C ASP A 157 -11.62 -18.43 15.80
N GLN A 158 -11.57 -17.27 15.14
CA GLN A 158 -12.73 -16.42 14.86
C GLN A 158 -12.85 -16.13 13.37
N ASN A 159 -14.09 -16.16 12.85
CA ASN A 159 -14.42 -15.84 11.48
C ASN A 159 -14.94 -14.38 11.34
N ASN A 160 -14.38 -13.47 12.14
CA ASN A 160 -14.84 -12.10 12.17
C ASN A 160 -14.16 -11.23 11.10
N PHE A 161 -14.39 -11.57 9.82
CA PHE A 161 -13.85 -10.82 8.71
C PHE A 161 -14.90 -10.54 7.64
N LYS A 162 -14.75 -9.37 7.03
CA LYS A 162 -15.56 -8.90 5.91
C LYS A 162 -14.65 -8.45 4.78
N TYR A 163 -15.14 -8.45 3.54
CA TYR A 163 -14.42 -7.80 2.47
C TYR A 163 -15.07 -6.47 2.09
N VAL A 164 -14.21 -5.49 1.83
CA VAL A 164 -14.59 -4.17 1.32
C VAL A 164 -13.58 -3.81 0.24
N TYR A 165 -14.05 -3.61 -0.99
CA TYR A 165 -13.17 -3.17 -2.06
C TYR A 165 -12.64 -1.77 -1.77
N PRO A 166 -11.35 -1.49 -2.03
CA PRO A 166 -10.80 -0.15 -1.94
C PRO A 166 -11.58 0.81 -2.83
N GLY A 167 -11.86 2.00 -2.32
CA GLY A 167 -12.42 3.07 -3.12
C GLY A 167 -11.43 3.52 -4.19
N ALA A 168 -11.93 3.98 -5.31
CA ALA A 168 -11.16 4.60 -6.38
C ALA A 168 -11.54 6.07 -6.54
N LEU A 169 -10.59 6.90 -6.94
CA LEU A 169 -10.87 8.27 -7.33
C LEU A 169 -11.57 8.28 -8.70
N ASP A 170 -12.58 9.12 -8.85
CA ASP A 170 -13.19 9.37 -10.16
C ASP A 170 -12.27 10.29 -10.97
N LEU A 171 -11.41 9.69 -11.77
CA LEU A 171 -10.41 10.41 -12.56
C LEU A 171 -11.03 11.32 -13.63
N ARG A 172 -12.30 11.11 -14.01
CA ARG A 172 -13.02 11.97 -14.98
C ARG A 172 -13.21 13.41 -14.49
N LYS A 173 -13.10 13.63 -13.16
CA LYS A 173 -13.19 14.95 -12.52
C LYS A 173 -11.90 15.77 -12.61
N TYR A 174 -10.81 15.16 -13.07
CA TYR A 174 -9.51 15.81 -13.18
C TYR A 174 -9.19 16.12 -14.64
N LYS A 175 -8.69 17.32 -14.90
CA LYS A 175 -8.11 17.64 -16.22
C LYS A 175 -6.78 16.88 -16.33
N SER A 176 -6.58 16.19 -17.44
CA SER A 176 -5.31 15.56 -17.75
C SER A 176 -4.39 16.54 -18.47
N ASP A 177 -3.16 16.65 -18.01
CA ASP A 177 -2.11 17.26 -18.80
C ASP A 177 -1.51 16.19 -19.72
N ASN A 178 -1.55 16.39 -21.02
CA ASN A 178 -0.88 15.52 -21.98
C ASN A 178 0.63 15.68 -21.80
N PHE A 179 1.27 14.67 -21.21
CA PHE A 179 2.73 14.65 -20.97
C PHE A 179 3.44 13.56 -21.80
N ILE A 180 2.69 12.80 -22.59
CA ILE A 180 3.20 11.75 -23.48
C ILE A 180 2.56 11.92 -24.83
N ASP A 181 3.37 12.01 -25.87
CA ASP A 181 2.90 11.94 -27.23
C ASP A 181 2.53 10.50 -27.59
N ILE A 182 1.29 10.31 -28.00
CA ILE A 182 0.72 9.02 -28.39
C ILE A 182 0.56 9.02 -29.90
N PHE A 183 1.39 8.25 -30.60
CA PHE A 183 1.36 8.19 -32.07
C PHE A 183 0.98 6.82 -32.62
N GLY A 184 0.99 5.79 -31.79
CA GLY A 184 0.79 4.40 -32.20
C GLY A 184 -0.58 3.85 -31.87
N LYS A 185 -0.96 2.77 -32.53
CA LYS A 185 -2.14 1.95 -32.23
C LYS A 185 -1.82 0.47 -32.51
N PRO A 186 -2.23 -0.47 -31.64
CA PRO A 186 -2.86 -0.23 -30.32
C PRO A 186 -1.89 0.32 -29.28
N ILE A 187 -2.43 0.92 -28.22
CA ILE A 187 -1.67 1.43 -27.08
C ILE A 187 -1.83 0.47 -25.91
N LEU A 188 -0.72 0.01 -25.36
CA LEU A 188 -0.67 -0.75 -24.11
C LEU A 188 -0.09 0.13 -23.00
N LEU A 189 -0.69 0.10 -21.83
CA LEU A 189 -0.21 0.83 -20.66
C LEU A 189 0.00 -0.09 -19.49
N THR A 190 1.16 0.01 -18.84
CA THR A 190 1.37 -0.56 -17.51
C THR A 190 1.73 0.55 -16.52
N LEU A 191 0.90 0.70 -15.50
CA LEU A 191 1.14 1.59 -14.37
C LEU A 191 1.48 0.76 -13.13
N ALA A 192 2.76 0.50 -12.88
CA ALA A 192 3.19 -0.33 -11.76
C ALA A 192 4.68 -0.14 -11.43
N ARG A 193 5.07 -0.52 -10.20
CA ARG A 193 6.49 -0.64 -9.84
C ARG A 193 7.18 -1.68 -10.72
N LEU A 194 8.40 -1.39 -11.15
CA LEU A 194 9.18 -2.31 -11.99
C LEU A 194 9.79 -3.43 -11.13
N GLU A 195 8.92 -4.37 -10.75
CA GLU A 195 9.24 -5.57 -9.95
C GLU A 195 8.88 -6.82 -10.78
N LYS A 196 9.66 -7.89 -10.65
CA LYS A 196 9.48 -9.16 -11.37
C LYS A 196 8.04 -9.68 -11.32
N ARG A 197 7.39 -9.61 -10.14
CA ARG A 197 6.01 -10.07 -9.92
C ARG A 197 4.95 -9.28 -10.71
N LYS A 198 5.30 -8.15 -11.31
CA LYS A 198 4.38 -7.33 -12.12
C LYS A 198 4.33 -7.75 -13.59
N GLY A 199 5.19 -8.69 -14.01
CA GLY A 199 5.09 -9.32 -15.31
C GLY A 199 5.50 -8.47 -16.50
N HIS A 200 6.23 -7.37 -16.30
CA HIS A 200 6.66 -6.50 -17.41
C HIS A 200 7.43 -7.24 -18.50
N SER A 201 8.32 -8.19 -18.13
CA SER A 201 9.07 -9.00 -19.07
C SER A 201 8.18 -9.86 -19.96
N GLU A 202 7.06 -10.35 -19.40
CA GLU A 202 6.08 -11.14 -20.16
C GLU A 202 5.31 -10.27 -21.17
N ILE A 203 4.95 -9.05 -20.76
CA ILE A 203 4.31 -8.08 -21.66
C ILE A 203 5.26 -7.72 -22.82
N LEU A 204 6.57 -7.53 -22.57
CA LEU A 204 7.54 -7.26 -23.65
C LEU A 204 7.60 -8.40 -24.68
N LYS A 205 7.49 -9.67 -24.24
CA LYS A 205 7.39 -10.81 -25.18
C LYS A 205 6.12 -10.76 -26.03
N VAL A 206 5.01 -10.34 -25.43
CA VAL A 206 3.74 -10.17 -26.16
C VAL A 206 3.83 -9.01 -27.14
N VAL A 207 4.39 -7.87 -26.73
CA VAL A 207 4.59 -6.71 -27.62
C VAL A 207 5.46 -7.07 -28.83
N LYS A 208 6.53 -7.87 -28.63
CA LYS A 208 7.35 -8.38 -29.74
C LYS A 208 6.52 -9.15 -30.77
N LYS A 209 5.58 -10.00 -30.32
CA LYS A 209 4.71 -10.74 -31.22
C LYS A 209 3.69 -9.83 -31.91
N LEU A 210 3.05 -8.95 -31.15
CA LEU A 210 2.04 -8.02 -31.68
C LEU A 210 2.62 -7.01 -32.67
N LYS A 211 3.90 -6.66 -32.58
CA LYS A 211 4.58 -5.78 -33.54
C LYS A 211 4.53 -6.35 -34.96
N LEU A 212 4.46 -7.67 -35.14
CA LEU A 212 4.36 -8.30 -36.47
C LEU A 212 3.02 -7.99 -37.15
N GLU A 213 1.95 -7.78 -36.37
CA GLU A 213 0.61 -7.45 -36.87
C GLU A 213 0.34 -5.94 -36.82
N PHE A 214 0.91 -5.27 -35.81
CA PHE A 214 0.71 -3.85 -35.52
C PHE A 214 2.05 -3.12 -35.48
N ASN A 215 2.61 -2.75 -36.61
CA ASN A 215 3.92 -2.09 -36.69
C ASN A 215 4.05 -0.86 -35.80
N ASN A 216 2.95 -0.11 -35.60
CA ASN A 216 2.88 1.11 -34.82
C ASN A 216 2.35 0.89 -33.38
N ILE A 217 2.39 -0.36 -32.87
CA ILE A 217 2.03 -0.62 -31.48
C ILE A 217 2.90 0.20 -30.53
N GLN A 218 2.29 0.76 -29.50
CA GLN A 218 2.97 1.54 -28.49
C GLN A 218 2.75 0.94 -27.10
N TYR A 219 3.83 0.67 -26.37
CA TYR A 219 3.76 0.18 -24.99
C TYR A 219 4.39 1.19 -24.05
N ILE A 220 3.57 1.78 -23.20
CA ILE A 220 3.96 2.77 -22.21
C ILE A 220 4.12 2.10 -20.85
N ILE A 221 5.29 2.29 -20.23
CA ILE A 221 5.63 1.76 -18.91
C ILE A 221 5.80 2.93 -17.95
N ALA A 222 4.79 3.14 -17.09
CA ALA A 222 4.81 4.15 -16.04
C ALA A 222 5.15 3.52 -14.68
N GLY A 223 6.26 3.94 -14.11
CA GLY A 223 6.79 3.47 -12.83
C GLY A 223 8.31 3.39 -12.80
N ASP A 224 8.84 3.01 -11.64
CA ASP A 224 10.26 2.75 -11.43
C ASP A 224 10.45 1.52 -10.53
N GLY A 225 11.67 0.95 -10.51
CA GLY A 225 11.98 -0.20 -9.69
C GLY A 225 13.25 -0.96 -10.12
N PRO A 226 13.62 -2.00 -9.37
CA PRO A 226 14.88 -2.73 -9.57
C PRO A 226 15.00 -3.41 -10.95
N GLU A 227 13.89 -3.73 -11.61
CA GLU A 227 13.90 -4.40 -12.92
C GLU A 227 14.17 -3.45 -14.10
N LYS A 228 14.27 -2.12 -13.87
CA LYS A 228 14.36 -1.11 -14.95
C LYS A 228 15.48 -1.40 -15.95
N SER A 229 16.70 -1.65 -15.48
CA SER A 229 17.86 -1.93 -16.34
C SER A 229 17.68 -3.24 -17.13
N TYR A 230 17.17 -4.27 -16.47
CA TYR A 230 16.86 -5.55 -17.11
C TYR A 230 15.79 -5.39 -18.20
N LEU A 231 14.70 -4.69 -17.91
CA LEU A 231 13.63 -4.45 -18.89
C LEU A 231 14.12 -3.65 -20.10
N LYS A 232 14.98 -2.63 -19.90
CA LYS A 232 15.62 -1.90 -21.00
C LYS A 232 16.49 -2.81 -21.86
N SER A 233 17.24 -3.75 -21.25
CA SER A 233 18.02 -4.71 -22.02
C SER A 233 17.15 -5.67 -22.84
N LEU A 234 15.96 -6.04 -22.34
CA LEU A 234 14.99 -6.83 -23.09
C LEU A 234 14.38 -6.05 -24.27
N VAL A 235 14.08 -4.75 -24.08
CA VAL A 235 13.60 -3.87 -25.16
C VAL A 235 14.60 -3.86 -26.32
N LYS A 236 15.88 -3.67 -26.01
CA LYS A 236 16.95 -3.73 -27.02
C LYS A 236 17.06 -5.12 -27.67
N LYS A 237 17.05 -6.20 -26.85
CA LYS A 237 17.12 -7.57 -27.34
C LYS A 237 15.96 -7.95 -28.28
N TYR A 238 14.80 -7.34 -28.08
CA TYR A 238 13.60 -7.60 -28.87
C TYR A 238 13.37 -6.57 -29.99
N GLU A 239 14.29 -5.61 -30.16
CA GLU A 239 14.22 -4.56 -31.17
C GLU A 239 12.92 -3.73 -31.06
N LEU A 240 12.59 -3.32 -29.81
CA LEU A 240 11.36 -2.63 -29.48
C LEU A 240 11.58 -1.17 -29.07
N GLU A 241 12.75 -0.58 -29.35
CA GLU A 241 13.11 0.78 -28.93
C GLU A 241 12.14 1.84 -29.44
N SER A 242 11.60 1.65 -30.65
CA SER A 242 10.59 2.55 -31.22
C SER A 242 9.17 2.33 -30.71
N ASN A 243 8.91 1.22 -30.00
CA ASN A 243 7.59 0.82 -29.58
C ASN A 243 7.37 0.91 -28.05
N VAL A 244 8.45 0.95 -27.25
CA VAL A 244 8.38 0.86 -25.77
C VAL A 244 8.93 2.13 -25.13
N PHE A 245 8.11 2.76 -24.29
CA PHE A 245 8.42 4.04 -23.67
C PHE A 245 8.40 3.93 -22.14
N PHE A 246 9.53 4.21 -21.49
CA PHE A 246 9.64 4.27 -20.04
C PHE A 246 9.46 5.73 -19.58
N VAL A 247 8.31 6.05 -19.03
CA VAL A 247 7.99 7.44 -18.60
C VAL A 247 8.39 7.72 -17.15
N GLY A 248 8.88 6.69 -16.44
CA GLY A 248 9.30 6.85 -15.03
C GLY A 248 8.12 6.95 -14.07
N MET A 249 8.41 7.50 -12.88
CA MET A 249 7.38 7.76 -11.87
C MET A 249 6.47 8.89 -12.34
N ILE A 250 5.16 8.67 -12.27
CA ILE A 250 4.14 9.67 -12.60
C ILE A 250 3.38 10.07 -11.33
N ASN A 251 2.90 11.31 -11.27
CA ASN A 251 2.08 11.82 -10.18
C ASN A 251 0.59 11.53 -10.39
N GLU A 252 -0.26 11.90 -9.42
CA GLU A 252 -1.70 11.63 -9.48
C GLU A 252 -2.41 12.36 -10.65
N PHE A 253 -1.89 13.52 -11.09
CA PHE A 253 -2.45 14.28 -12.22
C PHE A 253 -2.03 13.73 -13.59
N GLN A 254 -0.96 12.93 -13.61
CA GLN A 254 -0.44 12.29 -14.83
C GLN A 254 -0.98 10.86 -15.02
N LYS A 255 -1.74 10.34 -14.09
CA LYS A 255 -2.40 9.02 -14.18
C LYS A 255 -3.63 9.10 -15.06
#